data_ef9b58c0278fe7900e7bcc51af0f20f6
#
_entry.id   ef9b58c0278fe7900e7bcc51af0f20f6
#
_cell.length_a   1.000
_cell.length_b   1.000
_cell.length_c   1.000
_cell.angle_alpha   90.00
_cell.angle_beta   90.00
_cell.angle_gamma   90.00
#
_symmetry.space_group_name_H-M   'P 1'
#
loop_
_entity.id
_entity.type
_entity.pdbx_description
1 polymer ?
#
loop_
_entity_poly.entity_id
_entity_poly.type
_entity_poly.pdbx_seq_one_letter_code
_entity_poly.pdbx_strand_id
1 'polypeptide(L)'
;MTAAVDGVTDWEQAIPLLRQAIEPYDTVGPDYRDQSMDARRPSRTKAIEELPVALGFVLVSEGDVRRAVLGGTNYGRDADSIASMAGAIAGALSGLSGVPADWAADIAAASKTDLVEPGRVMASVALDIRAADAERWATRVAALDALV
;
A
#
# COMPACT_ATOMS: atom_id res chain seq x y z
N MET A 1 7.74 -10.18 7.43
CA MET A 1 6.53 -9.50 7.89
C MET A 1 5.39 -10.47 8.20
N THR A 2 4.96 -11.33 7.29
CA THR A 2 3.88 -12.31 7.55
C THR A 2 4.06 -13.10 8.84
N ALA A 3 5.24 -13.69 9.05
CA ALA A 3 5.53 -14.44 10.28
C ALA A 3 5.53 -13.57 11.57
N ALA A 4 5.80 -12.28 11.44
CA ALA A 4 5.83 -11.37 12.59
C ALA A 4 4.43 -11.03 13.12
N VAL A 5 3.41 -11.09 12.26
CA VAL A 5 2.02 -10.74 12.59
C VAL A 5 1.06 -11.91 12.43
N ASP A 6 1.58 -13.13 12.39
CA ASP A 6 0.76 -14.32 12.26
C ASP A 6 -0.20 -14.46 13.46
N GLY A 7 -1.48 -14.62 13.18
CA GLY A 7 -2.53 -14.67 14.20
C GLY A 7 -2.87 -13.34 14.89
N VAL A 8 -2.24 -12.24 14.50
CA VAL A 8 -2.52 -10.91 15.04
C VAL A 8 -3.62 -10.25 14.21
N THR A 9 -4.71 -9.85 14.87
CA THR A 9 -5.84 -9.16 14.22
C THR A 9 -6.05 -7.73 14.72
N ASP A 10 -5.23 -7.26 15.64
CA ASP A 10 -5.29 -5.92 16.21
C ASP A 10 -4.05 -5.12 15.79
N TRP A 11 -4.28 -3.99 15.11
CA TRP A 11 -3.20 -3.15 14.63
C TRP A 11 -2.36 -2.52 15.75
N GLU A 12 -2.95 -2.26 16.93
CA GLU A 12 -2.21 -1.75 18.10
C GLU A 12 -1.19 -2.77 18.60
N GLN A 13 -1.57 -4.05 18.62
CA GLN A 13 -0.68 -5.15 18.98
C GLN A 13 0.37 -5.43 17.92
N ALA A 14 0.07 -5.15 16.66
CA ALA A 14 1.01 -5.35 15.55
C ALA A 14 2.18 -4.36 15.56
N ILE A 15 2.00 -3.14 16.06
CA ILE A 15 3.03 -2.09 16.05
C ILE A 15 4.37 -2.58 16.64
N PRO A 16 4.45 -3.07 17.88
CA PRO A 16 5.72 -3.52 18.44
C PRO A 16 6.32 -4.71 17.70
N LEU A 17 5.50 -5.61 17.16
CA LEU A 17 5.95 -6.78 16.42
C LEU A 17 6.56 -6.39 15.07
N LEU A 18 5.94 -5.45 14.38
CA LEU A 18 6.45 -4.92 13.11
C LEU A 18 7.75 -4.14 13.34
N ARG A 19 7.85 -3.34 14.40
CA ARG A 19 9.10 -2.66 14.77
C ARG A 19 10.22 -3.66 15.05
N GLN A 20 9.95 -4.68 15.82
CA GLN A 20 10.93 -5.75 16.10
C GLN A 20 11.39 -6.47 14.81
N ALA A 21 10.47 -6.71 13.89
CA ALA A 21 10.81 -7.37 12.62
C ALA A 21 11.68 -6.51 11.70
N ILE A 22 11.58 -5.19 11.80
CA ILE A 22 12.38 -4.22 11.03
C ILE A 22 13.73 -3.93 11.70
N GLU A 23 13.82 -4.05 13.01
CA GLU A 23 15.01 -3.68 13.78
C GLU A 23 16.35 -4.17 13.19
N PRO A 24 16.49 -5.43 12.71
CA PRO A 24 17.74 -5.89 12.12
C PRO A 24 18.15 -5.16 10.84
N TYR A 25 17.22 -4.48 10.19
CA TYR A 25 17.42 -3.76 8.93
C TYR A 25 17.37 -2.24 9.12
N ASP A 26 17.09 -1.78 10.35
CA ASP A 26 16.99 -0.37 10.68
C ASP A 26 18.39 0.25 10.74
N THR A 27 18.71 1.07 9.75
CA THR A 27 19.96 1.83 9.68
C THR A 27 19.85 3.23 10.30
N VAL A 28 18.64 3.62 10.71
CA VAL A 28 18.33 4.96 11.20
C VAL A 28 18.34 5.02 12.72
N GLY A 29 17.87 3.97 13.38
CA GLY A 29 17.80 3.88 14.83
C GLY A 29 16.77 4.83 15.46
N PRO A 30 16.86 5.02 16.80
CA PRO A 30 15.90 5.82 17.55
C PRO A 30 15.95 7.33 17.21
N ASP A 31 17.11 7.84 16.75
CA ASP A 31 17.32 9.26 16.44
C ASP A 31 16.88 9.62 15.02
N TYR A 32 15.78 9.09 14.62
CA TYR A 32 15.17 9.21 13.32
C TYR A 32 15.10 10.66 12.76
N ARG A 33 14.83 11.64 13.61
CA ARG A 33 14.69 13.04 13.17
C ARG A 33 15.99 13.69 12.75
N ASP A 34 17.10 13.26 13.33
CA ASP A 34 18.41 13.87 13.09
C ASP A 34 19.10 13.35 11.81
N GLN A 35 18.61 12.24 11.27
CA GLN A 35 19.23 11.58 10.12
C GLN A 35 18.61 11.94 8.76
N SER A 36 17.49 12.64 8.75
CA SER A 36 16.75 12.98 7.54
C SER A 36 17.52 13.88 6.56
N MET A 37 18.54 14.58 7.01
CA MET A 37 19.29 15.57 6.24
C MET A 37 20.57 15.02 5.60
N ASP A 38 21.00 13.79 5.90
CA ASP A 38 22.21 13.23 5.32
C ASP A 38 21.90 12.29 4.14
N ALA A 39 21.92 12.86 2.93
CA ALA A 39 21.71 12.11 1.70
C ALA A 39 22.75 11.00 1.42
N ARG A 40 23.82 10.93 2.20
CA ARG A 40 24.91 9.94 2.04
C ARG A 40 24.64 8.66 2.83
N ARG A 41 23.76 8.71 3.83
CA ARG A 41 23.39 7.52 4.60
C ARG A 41 22.28 6.76 3.90
N PRO A 42 22.26 5.42 4.01
CA PRO A 42 21.11 4.64 3.56
C PRO A 42 19.88 5.20 4.28
N SER A 43 19.07 5.91 3.53
CA SER A 43 17.86 6.49 4.05
C SER A 43 16.83 5.39 4.22
N ARG A 44 16.00 5.49 5.25
CA ARG A 44 14.76 4.75 5.42
C ARG A 44 13.85 4.80 4.19
N THR A 45 14.02 5.81 3.34
CA THR A 45 13.31 5.97 2.06
C THR A 45 13.69 4.94 1.01
N LYS A 46 14.50 3.93 1.34
CA LYS A 46 14.82 2.81 0.45
C LYS A 46 13.80 1.67 0.52
N ALA A 47 12.59 1.93 0.92
CA ALA A 47 11.49 0.96 1.00
C ALA A 47 11.78 -0.27 1.90
N ILE A 48 12.77 -0.17 2.78
CA ILE A 48 13.13 -1.26 3.72
C ILE A 48 12.11 -1.35 4.85
N GLU A 49 11.53 -0.23 5.26
CA GLU A 49 10.59 -0.15 6.38
C GLU A 49 9.17 0.12 5.90
N GLU A 50 8.97 1.14 5.09
CA GLU A 50 7.64 1.68 4.80
C GLU A 50 6.73 0.65 4.13
N LEU A 51 7.17 0.06 3.03
CA LEU A 51 6.35 -0.92 2.31
C LEU A 51 6.15 -2.23 3.08
N PRO A 52 7.17 -2.87 3.68
CA PRO A 52 6.96 -4.07 4.48
C PRO A 52 6.04 -3.86 5.68
N VAL A 53 6.12 -2.71 6.35
CA VAL A 53 5.26 -2.36 7.48
C VAL A 53 3.82 -2.10 7.01
N ALA A 54 3.64 -1.37 5.90
CA ALA A 54 2.34 -1.16 5.30
C ALA A 54 1.65 -2.49 4.94
N LEU A 55 2.38 -3.42 4.33
CA LEU A 55 1.88 -4.78 4.05
C LEU A 55 1.52 -5.54 5.35
N GLY A 56 2.30 -5.37 6.41
CA GLY A 56 1.98 -5.93 7.72
C GLY A 56 0.63 -5.44 8.23
N PHE A 57 0.34 -4.15 8.14
CA PHE A 57 -0.96 -3.61 8.54
C PHE A 57 -2.12 -4.04 7.64
N VAL A 58 -1.90 -4.20 6.34
CA VAL A 58 -2.91 -4.76 5.43
C VAL A 58 -3.26 -6.20 5.82
N LEU A 59 -2.27 -7.01 6.19
CA LEU A 59 -2.48 -8.39 6.65
C LEU A 59 -3.28 -8.42 7.97
N VAL A 60 -2.84 -7.66 8.97
CA VAL A 60 -3.48 -7.59 10.30
C VAL A 60 -4.93 -7.08 10.22
N SER A 61 -5.20 -6.17 9.28
CA SER A 61 -6.53 -5.61 9.06
C SER A 61 -7.42 -6.48 8.15
N GLU A 62 -6.88 -7.57 7.59
CA GLU A 62 -7.58 -8.40 6.59
C GLU A 62 -8.07 -7.56 5.39
N GLY A 63 -7.33 -6.50 5.05
CA GLY A 63 -7.66 -5.59 3.95
C GLY A 63 -8.69 -4.50 4.30
N ASP A 64 -9.11 -4.37 5.57
CA ASP A 64 -9.95 -3.26 6.01
C ASP A 64 -9.19 -1.94 5.93
N VAL A 65 -9.70 -0.99 5.12
CA VAL A 65 -9.02 0.29 4.83
C VAL A 65 -8.82 1.12 6.09
N ARG A 66 -9.86 1.25 6.92
CA ARG A 66 -9.78 2.08 8.14
C ARG A 66 -8.71 1.55 9.08
N ARG A 67 -8.72 0.25 9.34
CA ARG A 67 -7.78 -0.40 10.28
C ARG A 67 -6.35 -0.35 9.74
N ALA A 68 -6.16 -0.60 8.44
CA ALA A 68 -4.85 -0.53 7.81
C ALA A 68 -4.24 0.87 7.88
N VAL A 69 -5.03 1.90 7.58
CA VAL A 69 -4.60 3.30 7.66
C VAL A 69 -4.32 3.74 9.09
N LEU A 70 -5.19 3.37 10.05
CA LEU A 70 -4.97 3.68 11.47
C LEU A 70 -3.68 3.03 11.98
N GLY A 71 -3.42 1.77 11.63
CA GLY A 71 -2.17 1.10 11.96
C GLY A 71 -0.95 1.85 11.42
N GLY A 72 -0.95 2.18 10.13
CA GLY A 72 0.13 2.94 9.48
C GLY A 72 0.35 4.31 10.13
N THR A 73 -0.73 5.05 10.38
CA THR A 73 -0.66 6.38 11.00
C THR A 73 -0.09 6.34 12.42
N ASN A 74 -0.45 5.32 13.20
CA ASN A 74 -0.02 5.19 14.59
C ASN A 74 1.32 4.46 14.75
N TYR A 75 1.86 3.90 13.70
CA TYR A 75 3.19 3.27 13.73
C TYR A 75 4.27 4.29 14.12
N GLY A 76 4.14 5.54 13.70
CA GLY A 76 5.16 6.59 13.87
C GLY A 76 6.23 6.53 12.76
N ARG A 77 7.35 7.22 12.97
CA ARG A 77 8.43 7.35 11.98
C ARG A 77 7.89 7.97 10.67
N ASP A 78 7.97 7.27 9.53
CA ASP A 78 7.41 7.73 8.24
C ASP A 78 5.93 7.31 8.10
N ALA A 79 5.13 7.70 9.07
CA ALA A 79 3.76 7.25 9.23
C ALA A 79 2.86 7.62 8.04
N ASP A 80 3.08 8.75 7.40
CA ASP A 80 2.35 9.22 6.23
C ASP A 80 2.58 8.32 5.01
N SER A 81 3.83 7.93 4.76
CA SER A 81 4.16 6.96 3.70
C SER A 81 3.57 5.59 3.99
N ILE A 82 3.72 5.10 5.21
CA ILE A 82 3.17 3.78 5.61
C ILE A 82 1.64 3.75 5.50
N ALA A 83 0.96 4.77 6.03
CA ALA A 83 -0.50 4.86 5.96
C ALA A 83 -1.01 4.99 4.52
N SER A 84 -0.31 5.77 3.69
CA SER A 84 -0.65 5.93 2.26
C SER A 84 -0.53 4.61 1.49
N MET A 85 0.56 3.87 1.69
CA MET A 85 0.75 2.56 1.05
C MET A 85 -0.27 1.54 1.55
N ALA A 86 -0.49 1.47 2.88
CA ALA A 86 -1.46 0.55 3.46
C ALA A 86 -2.88 0.84 2.96
N GLY A 87 -3.28 2.12 2.93
CA GLY A 87 -4.58 2.56 2.44
C GLY A 87 -4.77 2.29 0.94
N ALA A 88 -3.73 2.52 0.12
CA ALA A 88 -3.78 2.24 -1.31
C ALA A 88 -3.96 0.73 -1.60
N ILE A 89 -3.21 -0.12 -0.89
CA ILE A 89 -3.29 -1.58 -1.07
C ILE A 89 -4.63 -2.12 -0.56
N ALA A 90 -5.06 -1.72 0.64
CA ALA A 90 -6.34 -2.13 1.20
C ALA A 90 -7.51 -1.63 0.35
N GLY A 91 -7.44 -0.38 -0.16
CA GLY A 91 -8.44 0.17 -1.07
C GLY A 91 -8.50 -0.55 -2.41
N ALA A 92 -7.37 -1.00 -2.95
CA ALA A 92 -7.35 -1.82 -4.16
C ALA A 92 -7.98 -3.21 -3.95
N LEU A 93 -7.86 -3.77 -2.75
CA LEU A 93 -8.47 -5.05 -2.39
C LEU A 93 -9.99 -4.94 -2.18
N SER A 94 -10.45 -3.90 -1.48
CA SER A 94 -11.85 -3.75 -1.06
C SER A 94 -12.70 -2.86 -1.98
N GLY A 95 -12.05 -2.14 -2.89
CA GLY A 95 -12.71 -1.18 -3.79
C GLY A 95 -13.24 0.06 -3.07
N LEU A 96 -13.95 0.90 -3.79
CA LEU A 96 -14.51 2.15 -3.25
C LEU A 96 -15.47 1.91 -2.07
N SER A 97 -16.20 0.80 -2.07
CA SER A 97 -17.13 0.45 -0.99
C SER A 97 -16.44 0.12 0.33
N GLY A 98 -15.15 -0.24 0.30
CA GLY A 98 -14.34 -0.48 1.49
C GLY A 98 -13.74 0.80 2.09
N VAL A 99 -13.77 1.91 1.35
CA VAL A 99 -13.31 3.21 1.86
C VAL A 99 -14.37 3.78 2.81
N PRO A 100 -14.00 4.19 4.05
CA PRO A 100 -14.96 4.80 4.96
C PRO A 100 -15.64 6.03 4.35
N ALA A 101 -16.97 6.03 4.31
CA ALA A 101 -17.75 7.07 3.64
C ALA A 101 -17.54 8.47 4.27
N ASP A 102 -17.37 8.52 5.59
CA ASP A 102 -17.04 9.73 6.33
C ASP A 102 -15.71 10.32 5.86
N TRP A 103 -14.66 9.50 5.77
CA TRP A 103 -13.35 9.94 5.29
C TRP A 103 -13.39 10.39 3.83
N ALA A 104 -14.08 9.63 2.97
CA ALA A 104 -14.22 10.00 1.56
C ALA A 104 -14.90 11.35 1.41
N ALA A 105 -15.97 11.61 2.18
CA ALA A 105 -16.69 12.88 2.16
C ALA A 105 -15.83 14.04 2.68
N ASP A 106 -15.16 13.86 3.80
CA ASP A 106 -14.31 14.89 4.43
C ASP A 106 -13.13 15.27 3.53
N ILE A 107 -12.46 14.26 2.93
CA ILE A 107 -11.33 14.50 2.03
C ILE A 107 -11.80 15.17 0.75
N ALA A 108 -12.91 14.76 0.16
CA ALA A 108 -13.46 15.38 -1.04
C ALA A 108 -13.82 16.86 -0.78
N ALA A 109 -14.44 17.16 0.37
CA ALA A 109 -14.76 18.51 0.77
C ALA A 109 -13.50 19.37 1.01
N ALA A 110 -12.50 18.82 1.67
CA ALA A 110 -11.26 19.54 2.00
C ALA A 110 -10.38 19.78 0.77
N SER A 111 -10.24 18.77 -0.11
CA SER A 111 -9.42 18.87 -1.32
C SER A 111 -10.07 19.65 -2.45
N LYS A 112 -11.38 19.80 -2.42
CA LYS A 112 -12.19 20.40 -3.51
C LYS A 112 -11.96 19.71 -4.86
N THR A 113 -11.65 18.43 -4.83
CA THR A 113 -11.31 17.61 -6.00
C THR A 113 -12.20 16.37 -6.00
N ASP A 114 -12.69 15.98 -7.17
CA ASP A 114 -13.32 14.68 -7.35
C ASP A 114 -12.21 13.61 -7.32
N LEU A 115 -12.23 12.78 -6.28
CA LEU A 115 -11.25 11.71 -6.08
C LEU A 115 -11.67 10.40 -6.77
N VAL A 116 -12.93 10.29 -7.19
CA VAL A 116 -13.49 9.09 -7.83
C VAL A 116 -13.21 9.08 -9.34
N GLU A 117 -13.31 10.24 -9.98
CA GLU A 117 -13.15 10.35 -11.43
C GLU A 117 -11.77 9.89 -11.94
N PRO A 118 -10.64 10.29 -11.34
CA PRO A 118 -9.34 9.74 -11.73
C PRO A 118 -9.26 8.22 -11.62
N GLY A 119 -9.86 7.64 -10.58
CA GLY A 119 -9.95 6.19 -10.41
C GLY A 119 -10.76 5.52 -11.53
N ARG A 120 -11.89 6.12 -11.93
CA ARG A 120 -12.72 5.63 -13.04
C ARG A 120 -11.99 5.70 -14.37
N VAL A 121 -11.29 6.79 -14.65
CA VAL A 121 -10.47 6.93 -15.85
C VAL A 121 -9.36 5.88 -15.90
N MET A 122 -8.64 5.69 -14.79
CA MET A 122 -7.58 4.67 -14.72
C MET A 122 -8.12 3.26 -14.90
N ALA A 123 -9.30 2.96 -14.35
CA ALA A 123 -9.96 1.66 -14.56
C ALA A 123 -10.32 1.43 -16.03
N SER A 124 -10.81 2.45 -16.74
CA SER A 124 -11.08 2.37 -18.19
C SER A 124 -9.81 2.07 -18.98
N VAL A 125 -8.72 2.80 -18.71
CA VAL A 125 -7.41 2.58 -19.35
C VAL A 125 -6.91 1.14 -19.11
N ALA A 126 -7.05 0.64 -17.88
CA ALA A 126 -6.64 -0.73 -17.54
C ALA A 126 -7.45 -1.78 -18.32
N LEU A 127 -8.75 -1.56 -18.51
CA LEU A 127 -9.61 -2.45 -19.32
C LEU A 127 -9.22 -2.42 -20.80
N ASP A 128 -8.91 -1.25 -21.35
CA ASP A 128 -8.47 -1.10 -22.75
C ASP A 128 -7.14 -1.80 -22.99
N ILE A 129 -6.18 -1.64 -22.08
CA ILE A 129 -4.88 -2.33 -22.13
C ILE A 129 -5.10 -3.86 -22.08
N ARG A 130 -5.93 -4.34 -21.17
CA ARG A 130 -6.24 -5.75 -21.04
C ARG A 130 -6.86 -6.32 -22.32
N ALA A 131 -7.77 -5.61 -22.95
CA ALA A 131 -8.38 -6.01 -24.21
C ALA A 131 -7.33 -6.12 -25.34
N ALA A 132 -6.48 -5.09 -25.47
CA ALA A 132 -5.41 -5.09 -26.46
C ALA A 132 -4.36 -6.21 -26.22
N ASP A 133 -4.08 -6.54 -24.96
CA ASP A 133 -3.19 -7.66 -24.62
C ASP A 133 -3.82 -9.02 -24.96
N ALA A 134 -5.10 -9.18 -24.74
CA ALA A 134 -5.83 -10.40 -25.12
C ALA A 134 -5.80 -10.63 -26.64
N GLU A 135 -6.00 -9.58 -27.44
CA GLU A 135 -5.90 -9.65 -28.91
C GLU A 135 -4.48 -10.01 -29.37
N ARG A 136 -3.46 -9.38 -28.79
CA ARG A 136 -2.06 -9.70 -29.08
C ARG A 136 -1.73 -11.15 -28.74
N TRP A 137 -2.23 -11.63 -27.63
CA TRP A 137 -2.04 -13.03 -27.22
C TRP A 137 -2.72 -14.00 -28.18
N ALA A 138 -3.98 -13.76 -28.55
CA ALA A 138 -4.71 -14.57 -29.52
C ALA A 138 -4.00 -14.65 -30.87
N THR A 139 -3.48 -13.52 -31.35
CA THR A 139 -2.69 -13.46 -32.60
C THR A 139 -1.41 -14.31 -32.51
N ARG A 140 -0.70 -14.27 -31.36
CA ARG A 140 0.51 -15.10 -31.17
C ARG A 140 0.18 -16.60 -31.14
N VAL A 141 -0.90 -16.97 -30.45
CA VAL A 141 -1.35 -18.39 -30.40
C VAL A 141 -1.69 -18.87 -31.80
N ALA A 142 -2.51 -18.13 -32.56
CA ALA A 142 -2.85 -18.49 -33.92
C ALA A 142 -1.62 -18.65 -34.85
N ALA A 143 -0.62 -17.78 -34.68
CA ALA A 143 0.61 -17.88 -35.45
C ALA A 143 1.44 -19.14 -35.09
N LEU A 144 1.44 -19.55 -33.82
CA LEU A 144 2.12 -20.77 -33.38
C LEU A 144 1.38 -22.02 -33.89
N ASP A 145 0.05 -22.04 -33.84
CA ASP A 145 -0.77 -23.16 -34.34
C ASP A 145 -0.61 -23.37 -35.86
N ALA A 146 -0.31 -22.29 -36.59
CA ALA A 146 -0.05 -22.37 -38.04
C ALA A 146 1.34 -22.95 -38.40
N LEU A 147 2.22 -23.15 -37.43
CA LEU A 147 3.55 -23.73 -37.63
C LEU A 147 3.58 -25.25 -37.42
N VAL A 148 2.50 -25.83 -36.91
CA VAL A 148 2.30 -27.27 -36.64
C VAL A 148 1.41 -27.88 -37.68
#